data_597dec609fcdfb7a8dd75c1c9de93939
#
_entry.id   597dec609fcdfb7a8dd75c1c9de93939
#
_cell.length_a   1.000
_cell.length_b   1.000
_cell.length_c   1.000
_cell.angle_alpha   90.00
_cell.angle_beta   90.00
_cell.angle_gamma   90.00
#
_symmetry.space_group_name_H-M   'P 1'
#
loop_
_entity.id
_entity.type
_entity.pdbx_description
1 polymer ?
#
loop_
_entity_poly.entity_id
_entity_poly.type
_entity_poly.pdbx_seq_one_letter_code
_entity_poly.pdbx_strand_id
1 'polypeptide(L)'
;MNAWRHQTPVHSPLSPAALLQGLRAALSRNGAHRHAAAQVEALLEERYAPRAVLLTESGTAALTAALVGLQRDHEAQVVAIPAYSCYDVATAVEGAGARALLYDIDPRTLGPDLVQVEAALRRGATAVVVAHLYGCPVDLTTVKRLAVAAGAVVIEDAAQGAGATMSARPVGTHGSLGVFSFGRGKGLTGGRGGALLAFDDRGALALERVRGMLAEPRRGWTELGLISAQLLLERPALYGLPASLPFLHLGETIYREPRPLRTSATASCAIVAATWRLADREAEVRRANAERLLLELRQQPGFAVIETSPTARPGYLRLPVITSPRARRAATQAAARRLGVVPGYPQPLCDLQPFATRCLNRNDAFRGSRLLAERLCTFPTHGRLDAGDLAGLERWIREWGRSQ
;
A
#
# COMPACT_ATOMS: atom_id res chain seq x y z
N MET A 1 -4.52 3.36 32.20
CA MET A 1 -4.82 3.71 30.78
C MET A 1 -6.32 3.92 30.64
N ASN A 2 -6.71 5.01 29.99
CA ASN A 2 -8.11 5.32 29.78
C ASN A 2 -8.73 4.22 28.89
N ALA A 3 -9.81 3.57 29.33
CA ALA A 3 -10.40 2.40 28.65
C ALA A 3 -10.85 2.67 27.20
N TRP A 4 -11.02 3.93 26.84
CA TRP A 4 -11.45 4.41 25.53
C TRP A 4 -10.31 4.78 24.57
N ARG A 5 -9.04 4.81 25.05
CA ARG A 5 -7.90 5.16 24.21
C ARG A 5 -7.49 3.99 23.32
N HIS A 6 -7.60 4.16 22.02
CA HIS A 6 -7.22 3.19 21.01
C HIS A 6 -6.28 3.84 19.98
N GLN A 7 -5.19 3.17 19.64
CA GLN A 7 -4.32 3.59 18.56
C GLN A 7 -4.85 3.08 17.21
N THR A 8 -4.73 3.94 16.18
CA THR A 8 -4.99 3.50 14.81
C THR A 8 -3.84 2.60 14.34
N PRO A 9 -4.07 1.56 13.53
CA PRO A 9 -2.97 0.76 12.98
C PRO A 9 -2.05 1.56 12.05
N VAL A 10 -2.58 2.57 11.39
CA VAL A 10 -1.87 3.48 10.47
C VAL A 10 -2.42 4.90 10.61
N HIS A 11 -1.59 5.86 10.25
CA HIS A 11 -1.98 7.26 10.18
C HIS A 11 -1.41 7.91 8.91
N SER A 12 -2.17 8.84 8.34
CA SER A 12 -1.70 9.76 7.32
C SER A 12 -1.78 11.18 7.85
N PRO A 13 -0.72 11.98 7.80
CA PRO A 13 -0.72 13.32 8.36
C PRO A 13 -1.73 14.21 7.63
N LEU A 14 -2.55 14.88 8.40
CA LEU A 14 -3.61 15.79 7.93
C LEU A 14 -3.61 17.06 8.77
N SER A 15 -4.00 18.17 8.15
CA SER A 15 -4.21 19.43 8.85
C SER A 15 -5.58 20.03 8.51
N PRO A 16 -6.17 20.85 9.41
CA PRO A 16 -7.39 21.63 9.09
C PRO A 16 -7.19 22.55 7.87
N ALA A 17 -5.98 23.08 7.69
CA ALA A 17 -5.63 23.91 6.52
C ALA A 17 -5.74 23.12 5.21
N ALA A 18 -5.28 21.87 5.18
CA ALA A 18 -5.43 21.00 4.00
C ALA A 18 -6.89 20.70 3.69
N LEU A 19 -7.74 20.47 4.71
CA LEU A 19 -9.17 20.30 4.53
C LEU A 19 -9.82 21.56 3.94
N LEU A 20 -9.43 22.75 4.44
CA LEU A 20 -9.92 24.02 3.91
C LEU A 20 -9.52 24.24 2.45
N GLN A 21 -8.29 23.87 2.08
CA GLN A 21 -7.85 23.93 0.67
C GLN A 21 -8.66 22.97 -0.21
N GLY A 22 -8.91 21.74 0.23
CA GLY A 22 -9.78 20.80 -0.46
C GLY A 22 -11.20 21.35 -0.65
N LEU A 23 -11.77 21.97 0.40
CA LEU A 23 -13.09 22.59 0.33
C LEU A 23 -13.14 23.76 -0.68
N ARG A 24 -12.16 24.65 -0.63
CA ARG A 24 -12.04 25.76 -1.59
C ARG A 24 -11.95 25.25 -3.03
N ALA A 25 -11.13 24.23 -3.27
CA ALA A 25 -10.99 23.62 -4.58
C ALA A 25 -12.31 22.98 -5.06
N ALA A 26 -13.06 22.28 -4.20
CA ALA A 26 -14.34 21.66 -4.53
C ALA A 26 -15.44 22.68 -4.83
N LEU A 27 -15.43 23.85 -4.19
CA LEU A 27 -16.37 24.94 -4.40
C LEU A 27 -16.06 25.75 -5.67
N SER A 28 -14.80 25.85 -6.07
CA SER A 28 -14.38 26.60 -7.25
C SER A 28 -14.92 25.99 -8.54
N ARG A 29 -15.33 26.84 -9.48
CA ARG A 29 -16.03 26.41 -10.72
C ARG A 29 -15.09 26.25 -11.91
N ASN A 30 -14.22 27.20 -12.19
CA ASN A 30 -13.43 27.23 -13.43
C ASN A 30 -11.99 26.81 -13.18
N GLY A 31 -11.52 25.76 -13.87
CA GLY A 31 -10.12 25.35 -13.87
C GLY A 31 -9.56 24.77 -12.56
N ALA A 32 -10.36 24.71 -11.49
CA ALA A 32 -9.90 24.28 -10.16
C ALA A 32 -9.29 22.87 -10.16
N HIS A 33 -9.90 21.93 -10.90
CA HIS A 33 -9.34 20.59 -11.03
C HIS A 33 -7.98 20.64 -11.73
N ARG A 34 -7.89 21.32 -12.86
CA ARG A 34 -6.65 21.43 -13.62
C ARG A 34 -5.52 22.02 -12.78
N HIS A 35 -5.82 23.07 -12.01
CA HIS A 35 -4.85 23.69 -11.12
C HIS A 35 -4.39 22.74 -9.99
N ALA A 36 -5.32 22.10 -9.29
CA ALA A 36 -5.01 21.16 -8.21
C ALA A 36 -4.28 19.92 -8.72
N ALA A 37 -4.66 19.39 -9.89
CA ALA A 37 -3.98 18.26 -10.52
C ALA A 37 -2.54 18.63 -10.91
N ALA A 38 -2.35 19.77 -11.58
CA ALA A 38 -1.02 20.25 -11.97
C ALA A 38 -0.08 20.45 -10.76
N GLN A 39 -0.59 20.88 -9.61
CA GLN A 39 0.20 20.97 -8.39
C GLN A 39 0.69 19.58 -7.92
N VAL A 40 -0.17 18.56 -7.95
CA VAL A 40 0.22 17.19 -7.57
C VAL A 40 1.19 16.60 -8.60
N GLU A 41 0.94 16.82 -9.90
CA GLU A 41 1.82 16.36 -10.98
C GLU A 41 3.22 16.97 -10.83
N ALA A 42 3.35 18.28 -10.60
CA ALA A 42 4.62 18.94 -10.37
C ALA A 42 5.39 18.38 -9.15
N LEU A 43 4.68 18.08 -8.04
CA LEU A 43 5.28 17.47 -6.85
C LEU A 43 5.75 16.03 -7.12
N LEU A 44 5.03 15.28 -7.95
CA LEU A 44 5.43 13.93 -8.37
C LEU A 44 6.62 13.98 -9.32
N GLU A 45 6.64 14.92 -10.25
CA GLU A 45 7.73 15.16 -11.19
C GLU A 45 9.02 15.56 -10.46
N GLU A 46 8.93 16.50 -9.52
CA GLU A 46 10.05 16.93 -8.69
C GLU A 46 10.66 15.78 -7.89
N ARG A 47 9.80 14.92 -7.29
CA ARG A 47 10.26 13.86 -6.40
C ARG A 47 10.75 12.60 -7.11
N TYR A 48 10.08 12.20 -8.17
CA TYR A 48 10.25 10.88 -8.79
C TYR A 48 10.85 10.95 -10.20
N ALA A 49 10.88 12.12 -10.82
CA ALA A 49 11.37 12.37 -12.18
C ALA A 49 10.79 11.37 -13.23
N PRO A 50 9.48 11.16 -13.29
CA PRO A 50 8.86 10.27 -14.26
C PRO A 50 8.84 10.90 -15.65
N ARG A 51 8.72 10.05 -16.70
CA ARG A 51 8.47 10.50 -18.07
C ARG A 51 7.00 10.93 -18.30
N ALA A 52 6.09 10.35 -17.55
CA ALA A 52 4.67 10.70 -17.62
C ALA A 52 3.97 10.39 -16.29
N VAL A 53 2.93 11.17 -15.99
CA VAL A 53 2.08 11.05 -14.81
C VAL A 53 0.62 10.88 -15.24
N LEU A 54 -0.12 10.01 -14.55
CA LEU A 54 -1.57 9.86 -14.68
C LEU A 54 -2.19 9.81 -13.29
N LEU A 55 -2.98 10.82 -12.94
CA LEU A 55 -3.71 10.87 -11.66
C LEU A 55 -5.01 10.05 -11.76
N THR A 56 -5.25 9.21 -10.77
CA THR A 56 -6.41 8.30 -10.72
C THR A 56 -7.17 8.42 -9.40
N GLU A 57 -8.40 7.95 -9.35
CA GLU A 57 -9.24 8.02 -8.15
C GLU A 57 -8.77 7.13 -6.98
N SER A 58 -7.84 6.20 -7.23
CA SER A 58 -7.24 5.32 -6.20
C SER A 58 -5.98 4.63 -6.70
N GLY A 59 -5.18 4.07 -5.80
CA GLY A 59 -4.06 3.19 -6.17
C GLY A 59 -4.51 1.94 -6.92
N THR A 60 -5.68 1.40 -6.60
CA THR A 60 -6.29 0.27 -7.34
C THR A 60 -6.57 0.67 -8.79
N ALA A 61 -7.16 1.87 -9.01
CA ALA A 61 -7.40 2.40 -10.35
C ALA A 61 -6.08 2.66 -11.11
N ALA A 62 -5.02 3.11 -10.41
CA ALA A 62 -3.70 3.28 -11.01
C ALA A 62 -3.12 1.94 -11.49
N LEU A 63 -3.21 0.88 -10.67
CA LEU A 63 -2.76 -0.46 -11.05
C LEU A 63 -3.61 -1.05 -12.18
N THR A 64 -4.95 -0.89 -12.13
CA THR A 64 -5.84 -1.29 -13.23
C THR A 64 -5.45 -0.57 -14.52
N ALA A 65 -5.22 0.75 -14.47
CA ALA A 65 -4.79 1.54 -15.63
C ALA A 65 -3.45 1.07 -16.20
N ALA A 66 -2.49 0.72 -15.32
CA ALA A 66 -1.21 0.14 -15.76
C ALA A 66 -1.42 -1.15 -16.55
N LEU A 67 -2.25 -2.07 -16.02
CA LEU A 67 -2.54 -3.35 -16.66
C LEU A 67 -3.27 -3.16 -17.99
N VAL A 68 -4.32 -2.32 -18.03
CA VAL A 68 -5.07 -2.01 -19.27
C VAL A 68 -4.16 -1.39 -20.33
N GLY A 69 -3.28 -0.44 -19.95
CA GLY A 69 -2.37 0.23 -20.90
C GLY A 69 -1.29 -0.70 -21.47
N LEU A 70 -0.96 -1.78 -20.76
CA LEU A 70 -0.01 -2.77 -21.21
C LEU A 70 -0.63 -3.90 -22.05
N GLN A 71 -1.96 -3.96 -22.16
CA GLN A 71 -2.61 -4.97 -23.00
C GLN A 71 -2.18 -4.82 -24.46
N ARG A 72 -1.90 -5.96 -25.10
CA ARG A 72 -1.61 -6.09 -26.52
C ARG A 72 -2.73 -6.89 -27.13
N ASP A 73 -3.39 -6.33 -28.13
CA ASP A 73 -4.46 -6.98 -28.90
C ASP A 73 -5.53 -7.72 -28.07
N HIS A 74 -6.42 -8.46 -28.69
CA HIS A 74 -7.65 -9.01 -28.09
C HIS A 74 -7.45 -10.24 -27.19
N GLU A 75 -6.24 -10.63 -26.82
CA GLU A 75 -5.98 -11.75 -25.92
C GLU A 75 -5.99 -11.31 -24.45
N ALA A 76 -6.53 -12.16 -23.57
CA ALA A 76 -6.53 -11.92 -22.14
C ALA A 76 -5.10 -11.89 -21.60
N GLN A 77 -4.63 -10.71 -21.17
CA GLN A 77 -3.31 -10.51 -20.60
C GLN A 77 -3.08 -11.44 -19.40
N VAL A 78 -1.90 -12.06 -19.34
CA VAL A 78 -1.42 -12.81 -18.18
C VAL A 78 -0.42 -11.95 -17.39
N VAL A 79 -0.63 -11.84 -16.08
CA VAL A 79 0.18 -11.01 -15.18
C VAL A 79 0.71 -11.84 -14.03
N ALA A 80 2.01 -11.74 -13.73
CA ALA A 80 2.58 -12.31 -12.51
C ALA A 80 2.35 -11.35 -11.33
N ILE A 81 1.71 -11.83 -10.26
CA ILE A 81 1.41 -11.03 -9.06
C ILE A 81 1.75 -11.82 -7.78
N PRO A 82 2.04 -11.14 -6.64
CA PRO A 82 2.33 -11.81 -5.38
C PRO A 82 1.10 -12.57 -4.85
N ALA A 83 1.29 -13.80 -4.38
CA ALA A 83 0.22 -14.60 -3.77
C ALA A 83 -0.22 -14.03 -2.41
N TYR A 84 0.65 -13.28 -1.70
CA TYR A 84 0.31 -12.55 -0.49
C TYR A 84 0.40 -11.04 -0.73
N SER A 85 -0.74 -10.38 -0.79
CA SER A 85 -0.85 -8.93 -1.02
C SER A 85 -2.20 -8.38 -0.58
N CYS A 86 -2.35 -7.05 -0.69
CA CYS A 86 -3.65 -6.39 -0.58
C CYS A 86 -4.62 -6.94 -1.64
N TYR A 87 -5.88 -7.15 -1.28
CA TYR A 87 -6.91 -7.62 -2.23
C TYR A 87 -7.17 -6.64 -3.37
N ASP A 88 -6.77 -5.38 -3.21
CA ASP A 88 -6.80 -4.38 -4.29
C ASP A 88 -5.97 -4.78 -5.52
N VAL A 89 -4.92 -5.62 -5.34
CA VAL A 89 -4.15 -6.17 -6.48
C VAL A 89 -5.02 -7.13 -7.29
N ALA A 90 -5.76 -8.01 -6.62
CA ALA A 90 -6.73 -8.90 -7.27
C ALA A 90 -7.83 -8.11 -7.98
N THR A 91 -8.39 -7.09 -7.32
CA THR A 91 -9.36 -6.16 -7.91
C THR A 91 -8.82 -5.49 -9.17
N ALA A 92 -7.56 -5.07 -9.16
CA ALA A 92 -6.95 -4.41 -10.33
C ALA A 92 -6.78 -5.37 -11.52
N VAL A 93 -6.36 -6.61 -11.26
CA VAL A 93 -6.25 -7.66 -12.30
C VAL A 93 -7.61 -7.96 -12.90
N GLU A 94 -8.64 -8.10 -12.08
CA GLU A 94 -10.00 -8.33 -12.54
C GLU A 94 -10.55 -7.15 -13.33
N GLY A 95 -10.34 -5.92 -12.83
CA GLY A 95 -10.76 -4.68 -13.51
C GLY A 95 -10.09 -4.46 -14.86
N ALA A 96 -8.90 -5.01 -15.06
CA ALA A 96 -8.22 -5.04 -16.35
C ALA A 96 -8.68 -6.22 -17.25
N GLY A 97 -9.54 -7.11 -16.80
CA GLY A 97 -9.88 -8.33 -17.53
C GLY A 97 -8.73 -9.32 -17.68
N ALA A 98 -7.65 -9.14 -16.92
CA ALA A 98 -6.45 -9.96 -16.99
C ALA A 98 -6.60 -11.29 -16.22
N ARG A 99 -5.66 -12.22 -16.44
CA ARG A 99 -5.50 -13.46 -15.69
C ARG A 99 -4.20 -13.42 -14.91
N ALA A 100 -4.15 -14.08 -13.76
CA ALA A 100 -3.00 -14.04 -12.85
C ALA A 100 -2.24 -15.37 -12.82
N LEU A 101 -0.93 -15.29 -12.85
CA LEU A 101 -0.01 -16.30 -12.36
C LEU A 101 0.54 -15.78 -11.03
N LEU A 102 0.21 -16.44 -9.95
CA LEU A 102 0.69 -16.08 -8.64
C LEU A 102 2.11 -16.56 -8.43
N TYR A 103 2.94 -15.76 -7.75
CA TYR A 103 4.23 -16.17 -7.23
C TYR A 103 4.26 -16.03 -5.70
N ASP A 104 5.01 -16.90 -5.03
CA ASP A 104 5.13 -16.89 -3.58
C ASP A 104 6.03 -15.75 -3.08
N ILE A 105 5.90 -15.43 -1.81
CA ILE A 105 6.67 -14.40 -1.10
C ILE A 105 7.58 -15.06 -0.07
N ASP A 106 8.86 -14.70 -0.06
CA ASP A 106 9.76 -15.08 1.03
C ASP A 106 9.32 -14.36 2.33
N PRO A 107 8.88 -15.10 3.34
CA PRO A 107 8.39 -14.49 4.58
C PRO A 107 9.45 -13.75 5.39
N ARG A 108 10.74 -14.00 5.12
CA ARG A 108 11.83 -13.30 5.81
C ARG A 108 12.07 -11.90 5.27
N THR A 109 11.91 -11.71 3.96
CA THR A 109 12.25 -10.46 3.26
C THR A 109 11.04 -9.71 2.73
N LEU A 110 9.87 -10.36 2.65
CA LEU A 110 8.67 -9.92 1.91
C LEU A 110 8.92 -9.75 0.40
N GLY A 111 10.03 -10.27 -0.11
CA GLY A 111 10.39 -10.26 -1.51
C GLY A 111 9.76 -11.42 -2.30
N PRO A 112 9.75 -11.34 -3.64
CA PRO A 112 9.23 -12.38 -4.50
C PRO A 112 10.10 -13.64 -4.50
N ASP A 113 9.49 -14.81 -4.58
CA ASP A 113 10.17 -16.04 -4.98
C ASP A 113 10.57 -15.92 -6.46
N LEU A 114 11.86 -15.74 -6.71
CA LEU A 114 12.39 -15.49 -8.05
C LEU A 114 12.24 -16.69 -8.98
N VAL A 115 12.22 -17.92 -8.46
CA VAL A 115 12.01 -19.15 -9.25
C VAL A 115 10.56 -19.15 -9.78
N GLN A 116 9.61 -18.79 -8.94
CA GLN A 116 8.20 -18.71 -9.34
C GLN A 116 7.92 -17.52 -10.24
N VAL A 117 8.59 -16.37 -10.06
CA VAL A 117 8.53 -15.25 -10.99
C VAL A 117 9.01 -15.68 -12.37
N GLU A 118 10.17 -16.34 -12.45
CA GLU A 118 10.70 -16.84 -13.71
C GLU A 118 9.76 -17.87 -14.36
N ALA A 119 9.18 -18.78 -13.56
CA ALA A 119 8.19 -19.75 -14.06
C ALA A 119 6.94 -19.06 -14.62
N ALA A 120 6.45 -18.00 -13.97
CA ALA A 120 5.32 -17.21 -14.47
C ALA A 120 5.65 -16.51 -15.80
N LEU A 121 6.85 -15.95 -15.92
CA LEU A 121 7.32 -15.33 -17.16
C LEU A 121 7.44 -16.34 -18.31
N ARG A 122 7.99 -17.54 -18.05
CA ARG A 122 8.03 -18.63 -19.04
C ARG A 122 6.63 -19.11 -19.46
N ARG A 123 5.62 -18.96 -18.62
CA ARG A 123 4.21 -19.27 -18.92
C ARG A 123 3.47 -18.12 -19.59
N GLY A 124 4.17 -17.08 -20.06
CA GLY A 124 3.62 -15.99 -20.86
C GLY A 124 3.13 -14.79 -20.06
N ALA A 125 3.53 -14.62 -18.80
CA ALA A 125 3.24 -13.38 -18.10
C ALA A 125 3.93 -12.19 -18.79
N THR A 126 3.14 -11.19 -19.19
CA THR A 126 3.61 -9.99 -19.92
C THR A 126 3.95 -8.84 -18.99
N ALA A 127 3.56 -8.94 -17.73
CA ALA A 127 3.91 -7.99 -16.67
C ALA A 127 4.14 -8.73 -15.34
N VAL A 128 4.99 -8.14 -14.48
CA VAL A 128 5.23 -8.60 -13.10
C VAL A 128 4.91 -7.42 -12.18
N VAL A 129 3.96 -7.60 -11.28
CA VAL A 129 3.65 -6.63 -10.22
C VAL A 129 4.47 -6.98 -8.98
N VAL A 130 5.29 -6.08 -8.47
CA VAL A 130 6.04 -6.25 -7.20
C VAL A 130 5.57 -5.19 -6.20
N ALA A 131 5.14 -5.62 -5.01
CA ALA A 131 4.61 -4.74 -3.98
C ALA A 131 5.62 -4.52 -2.84
N HIS A 132 5.77 -3.26 -2.41
CA HIS A 132 6.52 -2.88 -1.21
C HIS A 132 5.62 -2.96 0.02
N LEU A 133 5.37 -4.19 0.49
CA LEU A 133 4.43 -4.45 1.57
C LEU A 133 4.83 -3.72 2.85
N TYR A 134 3.87 -3.05 3.47
CA TYR A 134 4.01 -2.31 4.74
C TYR A 134 5.07 -1.19 4.72
N GLY A 135 5.54 -0.81 3.52
CA GLY A 135 6.61 0.17 3.36
C GLY A 135 8.02 -0.41 3.50
N CYS A 136 8.17 -1.73 3.38
CA CYS A 136 9.45 -2.42 3.29
C CYS A 136 9.87 -2.51 1.81
N PRO A 137 10.99 -1.88 1.41
CA PRO A 137 11.46 -1.94 0.03
C PRO A 137 11.91 -3.35 -0.36
N VAL A 138 11.58 -3.74 -1.58
CA VAL A 138 12.05 -4.97 -2.21
C VAL A 138 13.05 -4.61 -3.31
N ASP A 139 14.15 -5.35 -3.39
CA ASP A 139 15.11 -5.21 -4.50
C ASP A 139 14.55 -5.83 -5.78
N LEU A 140 14.39 -5.00 -6.81
CA LEU A 140 13.86 -5.41 -8.11
C LEU A 140 14.93 -5.80 -9.13
N THR A 141 16.21 -5.77 -8.79
CA THR A 141 17.32 -5.98 -9.74
C THR A 141 17.16 -7.28 -10.52
N THR A 142 16.94 -8.40 -9.82
CA THR A 142 16.77 -9.70 -10.47
C THR A 142 15.44 -9.83 -11.20
N VAL A 143 14.33 -9.33 -10.60
CA VAL A 143 13.01 -9.34 -11.25
C VAL A 143 13.07 -8.58 -12.59
N LYS A 144 13.72 -7.40 -12.62
CA LYS A 144 13.88 -6.61 -13.85
C LYS A 144 14.67 -7.37 -14.92
N ARG A 145 15.77 -8.02 -14.53
CA ARG A 145 16.57 -8.83 -15.47
C ARG A 145 15.76 -9.96 -16.08
N LEU A 146 14.97 -10.68 -15.24
CA LEU A 146 14.10 -11.76 -15.69
C LEU A 146 12.98 -11.23 -16.62
N ALA A 147 12.36 -10.12 -16.24
CA ALA A 147 11.29 -9.50 -17.02
C ALA A 147 11.79 -9.02 -18.39
N VAL A 148 12.96 -8.35 -18.44
CA VAL A 148 13.59 -7.91 -19.70
C VAL A 148 13.87 -9.11 -20.61
N ALA A 149 14.44 -10.19 -20.07
CA ALA A 149 14.73 -11.40 -20.84
C ALA A 149 13.47 -12.05 -21.44
N ALA A 150 12.32 -11.92 -20.74
CA ALA A 150 11.03 -12.43 -21.20
C ALA A 150 10.22 -11.40 -22.02
N GLY A 151 10.73 -10.18 -22.26
CA GLY A 151 9.98 -9.10 -22.90
C GLY A 151 8.80 -8.56 -22.08
N ALA A 152 8.76 -8.86 -20.78
CA ALA A 152 7.72 -8.40 -19.85
C ALA A 152 8.05 -7.02 -19.23
N VAL A 153 7.05 -6.41 -18.58
CA VAL A 153 7.14 -5.11 -17.90
C VAL A 153 7.09 -5.31 -16.39
N VAL A 154 7.90 -4.56 -15.64
CA VAL A 154 7.81 -4.52 -14.18
C VAL A 154 6.94 -3.34 -13.74
N ILE A 155 5.88 -3.64 -13.00
CA ILE A 155 5.01 -2.66 -12.32
C ILE A 155 5.39 -2.70 -10.84
N GLU A 156 5.82 -1.57 -10.31
CA GLU A 156 6.21 -1.41 -8.92
C GLU A 156 5.05 -0.84 -8.11
N ASP A 157 4.41 -1.68 -7.28
CA ASP A 157 3.34 -1.22 -6.39
C ASP A 157 3.94 -0.57 -5.13
N ALA A 158 4.08 0.75 -5.19
CA ALA A 158 4.53 1.61 -4.11
C ALA A 158 3.36 2.23 -3.30
N ALA A 159 2.14 1.68 -3.39
CA ALA A 159 0.97 2.20 -2.66
C ALA A 159 1.15 2.25 -1.13
N GLN A 160 2.10 1.50 -0.59
CA GLN A 160 2.50 1.51 0.83
C GLN A 160 3.92 2.05 1.02
N GLY A 161 4.57 2.50 -0.03
CA GLY A 161 5.98 2.89 -0.06
C GLY A 161 6.28 4.33 0.36
N ALA A 162 5.33 5.08 0.92
CA ALA A 162 5.54 6.48 1.28
C ALA A 162 6.78 6.69 2.17
N GLY A 163 7.78 7.43 1.67
CA GLY A 163 9.04 7.70 2.32
C GLY A 163 10.07 6.58 2.28
N ALA A 164 9.78 5.44 1.63
CA ALA A 164 10.73 4.35 1.44
C ALA A 164 11.65 4.59 0.26
N THR A 165 12.92 4.15 0.39
CA THR A 165 13.91 4.20 -0.70
C THR A 165 14.67 2.87 -0.81
N MET A 166 15.15 2.57 -2.02
CA MET A 166 16.07 1.48 -2.32
C MET A 166 17.25 2.07 -3.10
N SER A 167 18.49 1.82 -2.65
CA SER A 167 19.71 2.39 -3.25
C SER A 167 19.59 3.91 -3.46
N ALA A 168 19.17 4.63 -2.42
CA ALA A 168 18.95 6.08 -2.36
C ALA A 168 17.86 6.62 -3.31
N ARG A 169 17.19 5.79 -4.10
CA ARG A 169 16.08 6.20 -4.97
C ARG A 169 14.73 5.86 -4.32
N PRO A 170 13.70 6.70 -4.44
CA PRO A 170 12.37 6.39 -3.95
C PRO A 170 11.83 5.08 -4.56
N VAL A 171 11.14 4.26 -3.75
CA VAL A 171 10.40 3.13 -4.31
C VAL A 171 9.28 3.62 -5.23
N GLY A 172 8.89 2.81 -6.20
CA GLY A 172 7.98 3.20 -7.28
C GLY A 172 8.70 3.77 -8.50
N THR A 173 10.06 3.85 -8.49
CA THR A 173 10.87 4.42 -9.59
C THR A 173 11.80 3.40 -10.25
N HIS A 174 11.79 2.16 -9.78
CA HIS A 174 12.71 1.12 -10.26
C HIS A 174 12.10 0.25 -11.37
N GLY A 175 10.77 0.17 -11.46
CA GLY A 175 10.04 -0.50 -12.55
C GLY A 175 9.85 0.39 -13.78
N SER A 176 9.21 -0.14 -14.83
CA SER A 176 8.73 0.66 -15.96
C SER A 176 7.54 1.54 -15.58
N LEU A 177 6.73 1.05 -14.64
CA LEU A 177 5.57 1.73 -14.09
C LEU A 177 5.62 1.70 -12.56
N GLY A 178 5.27 2.81 -11.92
CA GLY A 178 5.12 2.95 -10.48
C GLY A 178 3.68 3.31 -10.09
N VAL A 179 3.11 2.56 -9.16
CA VAL A 179 1.75 2.76 -8.65
C VAL A 179 1.80 3.40 -7.27
N PHE A 180 1.11 4.52 -7.09
CA PHE A 180 1.03 5.25 -5.83
C PHE A 180 -0.42 5.38 -5.36
N SER A 181 -0.64 5.41 -4.05
CA SER A 181 -1.96 5.56 -3.45
C SER A 181 -2.01 6.72 -2.47
N PHE A 182 -3.03 7.55 -2.62
CA PHE A 182 -3.37 8.64 -1.71
C PHE A 182 -4.63 8.31 -0.89
N GLY A 183 -4.92 7.04 -0.72
CA GLY A 183 -5.98 6.55 0.13
C GLY A 183 -5.67 6.76 1.62
N ARG A 184 -6.68 6.58 2.46
CA ARG A 184 -6.51 6.64 3.92
C ARG A 184 -5.48 5.61 4.40
N GLY A 185 -4.62 6.02 5.34
CA GLY A 185 -3.60 5.13 5.90
C GLY A 185 -2.46 4.76 4.95
N LYS A 186 -2.18 5.56 3.92
CA LYS A 186 -1.10 5.32 2.94
C LYS A 186 0.12 6.24 3.13
N GLY A 187 0.21 6.94 4.26
CA GLY A 187 1.31 7.83 4.59
C GLY A 187 1.19 9.24 3.97
N LEU A 188 0.53 9.36 2.83
CA LEU A 188 0.05 10.59 2.19
C LEU A 188 -1.39 10.36 1.80
N THR A 189 -2.30 11.32 2.04
CA THR A 189 -3.71 11.09 1.75
C THR A 189 -4.43 12.30 1.18
N GLY A 190 -5.32 12.02 0.22
CA GLY A 190 -6.37 12.93 -0.24
C GLY A 190 -7.78 12.43 0.12
N GLY A 191 -7.87 11.49 1.10
CA GLY A 191 -9.08 10.73 1.38
C GLY A 191 -9.26 9.54 0.43
N ARG A 192 -9.01 9.76 -0.83
CA ARG A 192 -8.85 8.84 -1.95
C ARG A 192 -7.81 9.42 -2.91
N GLY A 193 -7.57 8.74 -4.01
CA GLY A 193 -6.64 9.16 -5.05
C GLY A 193 -5.48 8.19 -5.20
N GLY A 194 -4.81 8.31 -6.32
CA GLY A 194 -3.61 7.57 -6.68
C GLY A 194 -2.92 8.19 -7.87
N ALA A 195 -1.76 7.68 -8.21
CA ALA A 195 -1.04 8.06 -9.40
C ALA A 195 -0.36 6.84 -10.03
N LEU A 196 -0.30 6.83 -11.34
CA LEU A 196 0.50 5.94 -12.15
C LEU A 196 1.61 6.77 -12.80
N LEU A 197 2.86 6.38 -12.58
CA LEU A 197 4.04 7.05 -13.10
C LEU A 197 4.77 6.13 -14.08
N ALA A 198 5.23 6.66 -15.20
CA ALA A 198 6.03 5.94 -16.19
C ALA A 198 7.50 6.37 -16.11
N PHE A 199 8.41 5.40 -16.22
CA PHE A 199 9.87 5.64 -16.13
C PHE A 199 10.64 5.25 -17.40
N ASP A 200 9.98 4.62 -18.35
CA ASP A 200 10.52 4.28 -19.66
C ASP A 200 9.48 4.49 -20.77
N ASP A 201 9.87 4.25 -22.03
CA ASP A 201 9.01 4.48 -23.21
C ASP A 201 7.80 3.52 -23.21
N ARG A 202 7.98 2.27 -22.75
CA ARG A 202 6.89 1.29 -22.68
C ARG A 202 5.84 1.72 -21.65
N GLY A 203 6.29 2.22 -20.50
CA GLY A 203 5.40 2.79 -19.47
C GLY A 203 4.69 4.04 -19.99
N ALA A 204 5.40 4.96 -20.64
CA ALA A 204 4.79 6.18 -21.18
C ALA A 204 3.71 5.87 -22.22
N LEU A 205 3.97 4.92 -23.13
CA LEU A 205 2.98 4.47 -24.11
C LEU A 205 1.75 3.82 -23.44
N ALA A 206 1.96 3.05 -22.36
CA ALA A 206 0.85 2.47 -21.60
C ALA A 206 -0.04 3.55 -20.98
N LEU A 207 0.54 4.61 -20.41
CA LEU A 207 -0.23 5.75 -19.88
C LEU A 207 -1.02 6.48 -20.98
N GLU A 208 -0.41 6.69 -22.12
CA GLU A 208 -1.04 7.36 -23.27
C GLU A 208 -2.30 6.62 -23.72
N ARG A 209 -2.23 5.28 -23.82
CA ARG A 209 -3.35 4.43 -24.25
C ARG A 209 -4.57 4.52 -23.32
N VAL A 210 -4.36 4.69 -22.01
CA VAL A 210 -5.46 4.70 -21.03
C VAL A 210 -5.93 6.09 -20.66
N ARG A 211 -5.18 7.15 -20.98
CA ARG A 211 -5.50 8.53 -20.60
C ARG A 211 -6.92 8.94 -21.03
N GLY A 212 -7.31 8.61 -22.24
CA GLY A 212 -8.64 8.90 -22.79
C GLY A 212 -9.76 8.00 -22.26
N MET A 213 -9.43 6.96 -21.50
CA MET A 213 -10.43 6.03 -20.93
C MET A 213 -10.91 6.46 -19.53
N LEU A 214 -10.22 7.40 -18.90
CA LEU A 214 -10.60 7.86 -17.56
C LEU A 214 -11.82 8.77 -17.62
N ALA A 215 -12.84 8.44 -16.83
CA ALA A 215 -13.98 9.32 -16.64
C ALA A 215 -13.56 10.64 -15.94
N GLU A 216 -14.33 11.70 -16.22
CA GLU A 216 -14.09 13.04 -15.70
C GLU A 216 -13.96 13.09 -14.17
N PRO A 217 -13.15 14.03 -13.64
CA PRO A 217 -12.93 14.18 -12.20
C PRO A 217 -14.22 14.63 -11.50
N ARG A 218 -14.40 14.16 -10.27
CA ARG A 218 -15.44 14.66 -9.37
C ARG A 218 -14.91 15.82 -8.55
N ARG A 219 -15.82 16.61 -7.96
CA ARG A 219 -15.45 17.69 -7.04
C ARG A 219 -14.79 17.19 -5.75
N GLY A 220 -15.18 16.02 -5.27
CA GLY A 220 -14.57 15.36 -4.11
C GLY A 220 -15.30 15.58 -2.78
N TRP A 221 -16.63 15.75 -2.80
CA TRP A 221 -17.43 15.91 -1.58
C TRP A 221 -17.35 14.68 -0.66
N THR A 222 -17.33 13.48 -1.24
CA THR A 222 -17.15 12.22 -0.49
C THR A 222 -15.79 12.20 0.20
N GLU A 223 -14.74 12.62 -0.48
CA GLU A 223 -13.37 12.70 0.00
C GLU A 223 -13.26 13.70 1.15
N LEU A 224 -13.89 14.87 1.03
CA LEU A 224 -13.98 15.88 2.09
C LEU A 224 -14.68 15.32 3.33
N GLY A 225 -15.80 14.62 3.17
CA GLY A 225 -16.49 13.95 4.28
C GLY A 225 -15.61 12.92 4.98
N LEU A 226 -14.92 12.06 4.22
CA LEU A 226 -13.99 11.07 4.74
C LEU A 226 -12.81 11.70 5.50
N ILE A 227 -12.21 12.77 4.98
CA ILE A 227 -11.08 13.46 5.62
C ILE A 227 -11.55 14.20 6.88
N SER A 228 -12.74 14.81 6.86
CA SER A 228 -13.31 15.45 8.05
C SER A 228 -13.54 14.44 9.17
N ALA A 229 -14.13 13.30 8.83
CA ALA A 229 -14.31 12.20 9.78
C ALA A 229 -12.95 11.67 10.31
N GLN A 230 -11.96 11.54 9.43
CA GLN A 230 -10.63 11.11 9.80
C GLN A 230 -9.96 12.07 10.78
N LEU A 231 -9.98 13.37 10.52
CA LEU A 231 -9.41 14.40 11.41
C LEU A 231 -10.00 14.36 12.83
N LEU A 232 -11.29 14.06 12.93
CA LEU A 232 -12.00 13.99 14.22
C LEU A 232 -11.78 12.64 14.92
N LEU A 233 -11.98 11.54 14.20
CA LEU A 233 -12.10 10.20 14.76
C LEU A 233 -10.77 9.44 14.88
N GLU A 234 -9.70 9.86 14.19
CA GLU A 234 -8.36 9.24 14.34
C GLU A 234 -7.61 9.70 15.61
N ARG A 235 -8.20 10.57 16.43
CA ARG A 235 -7.61 10.91 17.74
C ARG A 235 -7.68 9.68 18.64
N PRO A 236 -6.59 9.25 19.29
CA PRO A 236 -6.58 8.03 20.12
C PRO A 236 -7.66 8.01 21.19
N ALA A 237 -8.05 9.18 21.73
CA ALA A 237 -9.13 9.32 22.69
C ALA A 237 -10.53 9.05 22.11
N LEU A 238 -10.72 9.19 20.79
CA LEU A 238 -12.02 9.05 20.12
C LEU A 238 -12.09 7.82 19.23
N TYR A 239 -10.94 7.29 18.79
CA TYR A 239 -10.90 6.18 17.83
C TYR A 239 -11.55 4.90 18.36
N GLY A 240 -11.62 4.72 19.66
CA GLY A 240 -12.35 3.61 20.27
C GLY A 240 -13.82 3.54 19.87
N LEU A 241 -14.47 4.68 19.60
CA LEU A 241 -15.87 4.74 19.16
C LEU A 241 -16.06 4.08 17.78
N PRO A 242 -15.42 4.58 16.69
CA PRO A 242 -15.57 3.94 15.39
C PRO A 242 -14.97 2.51 15.35
N ALA A 243 -13.95 2.22 16.14
CA ALA A 243 -13.34 0.88 16.20
C ALA A 243 -14.26 -0.16 16.87
N SER A 244 -15.23 0.27 17.70
CA SER A 244 -16.23 -0.60 18.32
C SER A 244 -17.43 -0.91 17.42
N LEU A 245 -17.54 -0.24 16.24
CA LEU A 245 -18.65 -0.41 15.31
C LEU A 245 -18.29 -1.44 14.22
N PRO A 246 -18.76 -2.69 14.30
CA PRO A 246 -18.31 -3.77 13.42
C PRO A 246 -18.61 -3.52 11.95
N PHE A 247 -19.70 -2.79 11.63
CA PHE A 247 -20.07 -2.47 10.24
C PHE A 247 -19.12 -1.48 9.54
N LEU A 248 -18.23 -0.80 10.27
CA LEU A 248 -17.22 0.08 9.67
C LEU A 248 -16.00 -0.66 9.16
N HIS A 249 -15.82 -1.94 9.51
CA HIS A 249 -14.73 -2.81 9.07
C HIS A 249 -13.34 -2.13 9.14
N LEU A 250 -13.10 -1.34 10.18
CA LEU A 250 -11.87 -0.57 10.33
C LEU A 250 -10.68 -1.50 10.59
N GLY A 251 -9.70 -1.41 9.72
CA GLY A 251 -8.50 -2.27 9.78
C GLY A 251 -8.68 -3.66 9.15
N GLU A 252 -9.84 -3.97 8.59
CA GLU A 252 -10.09 -5.21 7.85
C GLU A 252 -9.71 -5.06 6.37
N THR A 253 -9.16 -6.13 5.81
CA THR A 253 -8.92 -6.24 4.37
C THR A 253 -10.12 -6.92 3.73
N ILE A 254 -10.88 -6.15 2.95
CA ILE A 254 -12.11 -6.62 2.28
C ILE A 254 -11.89 -6.53 0.78
N TYR A 255 -12.24 -7.60 0.06
CA TYR A 255 -12.30 -7.58 -1.40
C TYR A 255 -13.40 -6.61 -1.87
N ARG A 256 -13.09 -5.87 -2.91
CA ARG A 256 -14.03 -4.94 -3.55
C ARG A 256 -14.05 -5.19 -5.04
N GLU A 257 -15.21 -5.17 -5.63
CA GLU A 257 -15.35 -5.30 -7.06
C GLU A 257 -14.68 -4.13 -7.81
N PRO A 258 -14.18 -4.39 -9.02
CA PRO A 258 -13.62 -3.37 -9.88
C PRO A 258 -14.61 -2.23 -10.17
N ARG A 259 -14.06 -1.04 -10.35
CA ARG A 259 -14.83 0.15 -10.74
C ARG A 259 -14.29 0.72 -12.03
N PRO A 260 -15.12 1.41 -12.82
CA PRO A 260 -14.64 2.14 -14.00
C PRO A 260 -13.53 3.12 -13.64
N LEU A 261 -12.52 3.22 -14.50
CA LEU A 261 -11.39 4.12 -14.31
C LEU A 261 -11.87 5.58 -14.29
N ARG A 262 -11.33 6.35 -13.35
CA ARG A 262 -11.64 7.76 -13.19
C ARG A 262 -10.42 8.55 -12.75
N THR A 263 -10.35 9.80 -13.16
CA THR A 263 -9.34 10.76 -12.69
C THR A 263 -9.55 11.11 -11.21
N SER A 264 -8.48 11.47 -10.51
CA SER A 264 -8.53 11.89 -9.11
C SER A 264 -9.46 13.07 -8.89
N ALA A 265 -10.17 13.08 -7.75
CA ALA A 265 -11.10 14.18 -7.45
C ALA A 265 -10.36 15.50 -7.16
N THR A 266 -11.00 16.62 -7.46
CA THR A 266 -10.43 17.97 -7.26
C THR A 266 -9.99 18.22 -5.83
N ALA A 267 -10.85 17.89 -4.85
CA ALA A 267 -10.53 18.05 -3.44
C ALA A 267 -9.38 17.14 -3.01
N SER A 268 -9.33 15.90 -3.52
CA SER A 268 -8.22 14.97 -3.24
C SER A 268 -6.88 15.55 -3.68
N CYS A 269 -6.79 16.07 -4.91
CA CYS A 269 -5.56 16.68 -5.41
C CYS A 269 -5.12 17.85 -4.54
N ALA A 270 -6.04 18.75 -4.18
CA ALA A 270 -5.73 19.91 -3.33
C ALA A 270 -5.25 19.51 -1.94
N ILE A 271 -5.85 18.47 -1.33
CA ILE A 271 -5.45 17.95 -0.02
C ILE A 271 -4.06 17.27 -0.11
N VAL A 272 -3.83 16.45 -1.14
CA VAL A 272 -2.53 15.79 -1.38
C VAL A 272 -1.42 16.84 -1.49
N ALA A 273 -1.62 17.87 -2.31
CA ALA A 273 -0.63 18.95 -2.46
C ALA A 273 -0.35 19.66 -1.14
N ALA A 274 -1.40 19.95 -0.35
CA ALA A 274 -1.27 20.63 0.94
C ALA A 274 -0.59 19.80 2.04
N THR A 275 -0.64 18.47 1.94
CA THR A 275 -0.08 17.55 2.95
C THR A 275 1.26 16.94 2.54
N TRP A 276 1.76 17.23 1.33
CA TRP A 276 2.94 16.60 0.75
C TRP A 276 4.16 16.63 1.67
N ARG A 277 4.52 17.80 2.17
CA ARG A 277 5.68 17.98 3.07
C ARG A 277 5.47 17.34 4.45
N LEU A 278 4.22 17.18 4.89
CA LEU A 278 3.91 16.50 6.16
C LEU A 278 4.20 15.00 6.06
N ALA A 279 4.02 14.39 4.88
CA ALA A 279 4.30 12.98 4.66
C ALA A 279 5.78 12.63 4.84
N ASP A 280 6.70 13.54 4.49
CA ASP A 280 8.15 13.32 4.68
C ASP A 280 8.53 13.31 6.16
N ARG A 281 8.03 14.30 6.92
CA ARG A 281 8.23 14.36 8.37
C ARG A 281 7.65 13.13 9.08
N GLU A 282 6.47 12.70 8.66
CA GLU A 282 5.83 11.51 9.20
C GLU A 282 6.65 10.24 8.90
N ALA A 283 7.29 10.15 7.73
CA ALA A 283 8.16 9.03 7.39
C ALA A 283 9.39 8.93 8.30
N GLU A 284 9.99 10.07 8.69
CA GLU A 284 11.09 10.08 9.67
C GLU A 284 10.63 9.63 11.06
N VAL A 285 9.48 10.10 11.51
CA VAL A 285 8.88 9.67 12.78
C VAL A 285 8.59 8.17 12.77
N ARG A 286 8.03 7.65 11.67
CA ARG A 286 7.77 6.21 11.55
C ARG A 286 9.05 5.39 11.66
N ARG A 287 10.14 5.83 11.03
CA ARG A 287 11.44 5.16 11.13
C ARG A 287 11.97 5.15 12.56
N ALA A 288 11.98 6.28 13.22
CA ALA A 288 12.45 6.38 14.61
C ALA A 288 11.63 5.47 15.55
N ASN A 289 10.30 5.45 15.42
CA ASN A 289 9.45 4.56 16.21
C ASN A 289 9.69 3.09 15.87
N ALA A 290 9.86 2.75 14.59
CA ALA A 290 10.15 1.39 14.16
C ALA A 290 11.50 0.90 14.69
N GLU A 291 12.55 1.71 14.62
CA GLU A 291 13.89 1.40 15.15
C GLU A 291 13.84 1.10 16.65
N ARG A 292 13.10 1.92 17.41
CA ARG A 292 12.88 1.67 18.85
C ARG A 292 12.20 0.32 19.11
N LEU A 293 11.14 0.00 18.37
CA LEU A 293 10.43 -1.28 18.52
C LEU A 293 11.28 -2.47 18.04
N LEU A 294 12.10 -2.29 17.00
CA LEU A 294 13.00 -3.33 16.48
C LEU A 294 14.06 -3.74 17.50
N LEU A 295 14.57 -2.81 18.32
CA LEU A 295 15.50 -3.13 19.41
C LEU A 295 14.89 -4.13 20.40
N GLU A 296 13.64 -3.96 20.76
CA GLU A 296 12.93 -4.85 21.68
C GLU A 296 12.55 -6.19 20.99
N LEU A 297 12.03 -6.12 19.77
CA LEU A 297 11.60 -7.31 19.00
C LEU A 297 12.73 -8.30 18.75
N ARG A 298 13.95 -7.82 18.47
CA ARG A 298 15.12 -8.67 18.23
C ARG A 298 15.58 -9.46 19.47
N GLN A 299 15.21 -9.00 20.65
CA GLN A 299 15.54 -9.67 21.92
C GLN A 299 14.52 -10.77 22.28
N GLN A 300 13.42 -10.88 21.55
CA GLN A 300 12.31 -11.76 21.90
C GLN A 300 12.19 -12.91 20.90
N PRO A 301 12.40 -14.17 21.31
CA PRO A 301 12.38 -15.33 20.41
C PRO A 301 11.02 -15.62 19.78
N GLY A 302 9.94 -15.05 20.32
CA GLY A 302 8.59 -15.16 19.77
C GLY A 302 8.34 -14.31 18.51
N PHE A 303 9.30 -13.49 18.09
CA PHE A 303 9.22 -12.62 16.93
C PHE A 303 10.42 -12.79 16.00
N ALA A 304 10.17 -12.84 14.70
CA ALA A 304 11.21 -12.70 13.69
C ALA A 304 10.96 -11.40 12.90
N VAL A 305 11.95 -10.51 12.90
CA VAL A 305 11.90 -9.25 12.18
C VAL A 305 12.14 -9.48 10.70
N ILE A 306 11.52 -8.63 9.85
CA ILE A 306 11.74 -8.69 8.41
C ILE A 306 13.15 -8.20 8.08
N GLU A 307 13.88 -9.00 7.30
CA GLU A 307 15.20 -8.67 6.78
C GLU A 307 15.07 -7.66 5.64
N THR A 308 15.77 -6.56 5.73
CA THR A 308 15.81 -5.54 4.67
C THR A 308 17.20 -5.49 4.05
N SER A 309 17.27 -5.23 2.73
CA SER A 309 18.56 -5.01 2.06
C SER A 309 19.35 -3.90 2.77
N PRO A 310 20.68 -3.98 2.85
CA PRO A 310 21.51 -2.91 3.41
C PRO A 310 21.34 -1.54 2.69
N THR A 311 20.92 -1.56 1.43
CA THR A 311 20.67 -0.35 0.63
C THR A 311 19.22 0.13 0.75
N ALA A 312 18.36 -0.59 1.47
CA ALA A 312 16.96 -0.23 1.69
C ALA A 312 16.82 0.71 2.89
N ARG A 313 16.00 1.73 2.73
CA ARG A 313 15.52 2.58 3.82
C ARG A 313 14.01 2.45 3.90
N PRO A 314 13.47 1.59 4.78
CA PRO A 314 12.02 1.37 4.88
C PRO A 314 11.26 2.63 5.27
N GLY A 315 10.06 2.77 4.74
CA GLY A 315 9.11 3.83 5.12
C GLY A 315 8.28 3.44 6.35
N TYR A 316 8.27 2.16 6.68
CA TYR A 316 7.53 1.57 7.79
C TYR A 316 6.12 2.14 7.95
N LEU A 317 5.32 2.05 6.90
CA LEU A 317 3.90 2.42 7.01
C LEU A 317 3.24 1.69 8.19
N ARG A 318 3.69 0.46 8.41
CA ARG A 318 3.57 -0.36 9.62
C ARG A 318 4.86 -1.15 9.77
N LEU A 319 5.19 -1.58 10.96
CA LEU A 319 6.31 -2.48 11.20
C LEU A 319 5.83 -3.94 11.14
N PRO A 320 6.13 -4.70 10.07
CA PRO A 320 5.75 -6.10 9.95
C PRO A 320 6.73 -6.99 10.71
N VAL A 321 6.18 -8.04 11.37
CA VAL A 321 6.96 -9.08 12.03
C VAL A 321 6.28 -10.43 11.88
N ILE A 322 7.06 -11.50 11.82
CA ILE A 322 6.56 -12.87 11.92
C ILE A 322 6.46 -13.24 13.39
N THR A 323 5.33 -13.77 13.81
CA THR A 323 5.05 -14.06 15.21
C THR A 323 5.01 -15.57 15.48
N SER A 324 5.31 -15.98 16.72
CA SER A 324 4.96 -17.31 17.21
C SER A 324 3.42 -17.49 17.22
N PRO A 325 2.89 -18.73 17.25
CA PRO A 325 1.45 -18.97 17.35
C PRO A 325 0.82 -18.31 18.58
N ARG A 326 1.57 -18.24 19.68
CA ARG A 326 1.12 -17.59 20.92
C ARG A 326 0.96 -16.08 20.73
N ALA A 327 2.01 -15.42 20.23
CA ALA A 327 1.98 -13.97 19.96
C ALA A 327 0.92 -13.62 18.90
N ARG A 328 0.72 -14.48 17.89
CA ARG A 328 -0.32 -14.31 16.87
C ARG A 328 -1.73 -14.33 17.46
N ARG A 329 -2.02 -15.27 18.36
CA ARG A 329 -3.31 -15.29 19.09
C ARG A 329 -3.49 -14.04 19.93
N ALA A 330 -2.44 -13.59 20.64
CA ALA A 330 -2.49 -12.36 21.42
C ALA A 330 -2.77 -11.12 20.55
N ALA A 331 -2.22 -11.04 19.35
CA ALA A 331 -2.44 -9.93 18.42
C ALA A 331 -3.89 -9.80 17.92
N THR A 332 -4.71 -10.85 18.08
CA THR A 332 -6.16 -10.77 17.77
C THR A 332 -7.01 -10.26 18.94
N GLN A 333 -6.43 -10.14 20.12
CA GLN A 333 -7.16 -9.73 21.34
C GLN A 333 -7.39 -8.21 21.38
N ALA A 334 -8.39 -7.80 22.14
CA ALA A 334 -8.73 -6.38 22.31
C ALA A 334 -7.56 -5.54 22.85
N ALA A 335 -6.73 -6.09 23.72
CA ALA A 335 -5.56 -5.40 24.28
C ALA A 335 -4.55 -5.01 23.18
N ALA A 336 -4.25 -5.91 22.25
CA ALA A 336 -3.37 -5.65 21.11
C ALA A 336 -3.98 -4.61 20.15
N ARG A 337 -5.27 -4.74 19.84
CA ARG A 337 -6.01 -3.78 19.00
C ARG A 337 -5.99 -2.36 19.57
N ARG A 338 -6.11 -2.22 20.92
CA ARG A 338 -5.99 -0.91 21.57
C ARG A 338 -4.63 -0.27 21.38
N LEU A 339 -3.58 -1.06 21.25
CA LEU A 339 -2.22 -0.59 20.93
C LEU A 339 -2.01 -0.37 19.42
N GLY A 340 -2.98 -0.67 18.56
CA GLY A 340 -2.87 -0.61 17.11
C GLY A 340 -2.13 -1.79 16.48
N VAL A 341 -1.85 -2.86 17.27
CA VAL A 341 -1.26 -4.12 16.76
C VAL A 341 -2.37 -4.90 16.06
N VAL A 342 -2.14 -5.27 14.82
CA VAL A 342 -3.11 -6.00 14.00
C VAL A 342 -2.43 -7.08 13.17
N PRO A 343 -3.15 -8.17 12.83
CA PRO A 343 -2.71 -9.15 11.85
C PRO A 343 -2.42 -8.53 10.48
N GLY A 344 -1.61 -9.23 9.67
CA GLY A 344 -1.46 -8.98 8.24
C GLY A 344 -2.72 -9.34 7.44
N TYR A 345 -2.58 -9.50 6.12
CA TYR A 345 -3.68 -9.94 5.27
C TYR A 345 -4.13 -11.35 5.68
N PRO A 346 -5.47 -11.60 5.74
CA PRO A 346 -6.00 -12.79 6.38
C PRO A 346 -5.79 -14.09 5.60
N GLN A 347 -5.62 -14.00 4.28
CA GLN A 347 -5.41 -15.17 3.40
C GLN A 347 -4.63 -14.77 2.15
N PRO A 348 -3.94 -15.73 1.50
CA PRO A 348 -3.36 -15.54 0.18
C PRO A 348 -4.42 -15.30 -0.90
N LEU A 349 -4.03 -14.67 -2.01
CA LEU A 349 -4.93 -14.37 -3.13
C LEU A 349 -5.46 -15.65 -3.84
N CYS A 350 -4.74 -16.77 -3.78
CA CYS A 350 -5.21 -18.06 -4.29
C CYS A 350 -6.45 -18.57 -3.56
N ASP A 351 -6.66 -18.19 -2.30
CA ASP A 351 -7.80 -18.60 -1.49
C ASP A 351 -8.95 -17.58 -1.54
N LEU A 352 -8.76 -16.44 -2.18
CA LEU A 352 -9.77 -15.40 -2.34
C LEU A 352 -10.82 -15.81 -3.36
N GLN A 353 -12.00 -16.23 -2.89
CA GLN A 353 -13.05 -16.81 -3.73
C GLN A 353 -13.48 -15.94 -4.92
N PRO A 354 -13.73 -14.62 -4.77
CA PRO A 354 -14.08 -13.76 -5.91
C PRO A 354 -13.02 -13.73 -7.02
N PHE A 355 -11.75 -13.94 -6.67
CA PHE A 355 -10.62 -13.91 -7.60
C PHE A 355 -10.23 -15.28 -8.18
N ALA A 356 -10.82 -16.36 -7.68
CA ALA A 356 -10.43 -17.74 -7.99
C ALA A 356 -10.41 -18.06 -9.50
N THR A 357 -11.37 -17.55 -10.27
CA THR A 357 -11.51 -17.78 -11.71
C THR A 357 -10.44 -17.07 -12.55
N ARG A 358 -9.77 -16.08 -11.98
CA ARG A 358 -8.68 -15.33 -12.62
C ARG A 358 -7.31 -15.97 -12.41
N CYS A 359 -7.15 -16.84 -11.40
CA CYS A 359 -5.89 -17.49 -11.06
C CYS A 359 -5.62 -18.72 -11.89
N LEU A 360 -4.51 -18.73 -12.65
CA LEU A 360 -4.11 -19.84 -13.52
C LEU A 360 -3.39 -20.98 -12.77
N ASN A 361 -2.86 -20.69 -11.57
CA ASN A 361 -2.10 -21.63 -10.76
C ASN A 361 -2.57 -21.64 -9.30
N ARG A 362 -3.86 -21.52 -9.08
CA ARG A 362 -4.50 -21.44 -7.77
C ARG A 362 -4.09 -22.58 -6.81
N ASN A 363 -3.83 -23.76 -7.34
CA ASN A 363 -3.58 -24.97 -6.55
C ASN A 363 -2.10 -25.12 -6.12
N ASP A 364 -1.22 -24.18 -6.49
CA ASP A 364 0.17 -24.21 -6.05
C ASP A 364 0.27 -23.98 -4.54
N ALA A 365 1.36 -24.44 -3.94
CA ALA A 365 1.45 -24.50 -2.47
C ALA A 365 1.55 -23.14 -1.78
N PHE A 366 2.22 -22.14 -2.37
CA PHE A 366 2.46 -20.79 -1.82
C PHE A 366 2.77 -20.79 -0.32
N ARG A 367 3.78 -21.56 0.09
CA ARG A 367 4.10 -21.81 1.51
C ARG A 367 4.45 -20.55 2.28
N GLY A 368 5.23 -19.64 1.65
CA GLY A 368 5.60 -18.36 2.25
C GLY A 368 4.39 -17.48 2.47
N SER A 369 3.52 -17.36 1.47
CA SER A 369 2.28 -16.58 1.53
C SER A 369 1.31 -17.10 2.59
N ARG A 370 1.19 -18.43 2.74
CA ARG A 370 0.37 -19.05 3.80
C ARG A 370 0.95 -18.78 5.18
N LEU A 371 2.27 -18.90 5.35
CA LEU A 371 2.94 -18.57 6.60
C LEU A 371 2.73 -17.09 6.97
N LEU A 372 2.81 -16.18 6.00
CA LEU A 372 2.54 -14.75 6.21
C LEU A 372 1.10 -14.52 6.67
N ALA A 373 0.11 -15.15 6.04
CA ALA A 373 -1.29 -15.06 6.45
C ALA A 373 -1.53 -15.56 7.88
N GLU A 374 -0.85 -16.64 8.25
CA GLU A 374 -0.96 -17.26 9.58
C GLU A 374 -0.20 -16.51 10.66
N ARG A 375 0.96 -15.92 10.35
CA ARG A 375 1.94 -15.49 11.34
C ARG A 375 2.28 -14.01 11.32
N LEU A 376 2.04 -13.31 10.23
CA LEU A 376 2.44 -11.91 10.15
C LEU A 376 1.51 -11.03 10.98
N CYS A 377 2.12 -10.20 11.83
CA CYS A 377 1.47 -9.11 12.54
C CYS A 377 2.17 -7.79 12.22
N THR A 378 1.48 -6.68 12.41
CA THR A 378 2.03 -5.36 12.18
C THR A 378 1.85 -4.48 13.40
N PHE A 379 2.88 -3.70 13.71
CA PHE A 379 2.88 -2.70 14.77
C PHE A 379 2.71 -1.30 14.17
N PRO A 380 1.98 -0.40 14.84
CA PRO A 380 1.89 0.99 14.43
C PRO A 380 3.23 1.69 14.65
N THR A 381 3.56 2.66 13.78
CA THR A 381 4.83 3.40 13.81
C THR A 381 4.63 4.90 13.72
N HIS A 382 3.41 5.36 13.48
CA HIS A 382 3.05 6.74 13.14
C HIS A 382 3.26 7.75 14.28
N GLY A 383 3.29 9.03 13.93
CA GLY A 383 3.58 10.14 14.84
C GLY A 383 2.46 10.47 15.86
N ARG A 384 1.36 9.71 15.89
CA ARG A 384 0.36 9.82 16.97
C ARG A 384 0.67 8.95 18.19
N LEU A 385 1.71 8.12 18.12
CA LEU A 385 2.20 7.35 19.27
C LEU A 385 2.95 8.29 20.21
N ASP A 386 2.49 8.38 21.45
CA ASP A 386 3.24 9.05 22.51
C ASP A 386 4.21 8.09 23.21
N ALA A 387 4.99 8.62 24.16
CA ALA A 387 5.95 7.80 24.91
C ALA A 387 5.29 6.67 25.71
N GLY A 388 4.05 6.88 26.18
CA GLY A 388 3.27 5.88 26.91
C GLY A 388 2.76 4.76 26.00
N ASP A 389 2.37 5.11 24.77
CA ASP A 389 1.96 4.15 23.76
C ASP A 389 3.14 3.24 23.34
N LEU A 390 4.30 3.84 23.07
CA LEU A 390 5.52 3.08 22.75
C LEU A 390 5.95 2.17 23.90
N ALA A 391 5.94 2.65 25.14
CA ALA A 391 6.21 1.82 26.32
C ALA A 391 5.15 0.70 26.49
N GLY A 392 3.91 0.94 26.09
CA GLY A 392 2.85 -0.07 26.04
C GLY A 392 3.12 -1.17 25.02
N LEU A 393 3.57 -0.79 23.83
CA LEU A 393 3.98 -1.73 22.77
C LEU A 393 5.20 -2.56 23.20
N GLU A 394 6.21 -1.94 23.80
CA GLU A 394 7.40 -2.64 24.32
C GLU A 394 7.03 -3.67 25.40
N ARG A 395 6.13 -3.31 26.35
CA ARG A 395 5.62 -4.27 27.34
C ARG A 395 4.89 -5.44 26.70
N TRP A 396 4.05 -5.17 25.71
CA TRP A 396 3.32 -6.19 24.96
C TRP A 396 4.31 -7.12 24.23
N ILE A 397 5.37 -6.59 23.62
CA ILE A 397 6.41 -7.37 22.94
C ILE A 397 7.12 -8.28 23.96
N ARG A 398 7.54 -7.79 25.12
CA ARG A 398 8.19 -8.58 26.17
C ARG A 398 7.28 -9.67 26.73
N GLU A 399 6.00 -9.39 26.93
CA GLU A 399 5.02 -10.32 27.48
C GLU A 399 4.79 -11.52 26.54
N TRP A 400 4.60 -11.23 25.27
CA TRP A 400 4.19 -12.23 24.27
C TRP A 400 5.34 -12.80 23.44
N GLY A 401 6.52 -12.21 23.54
CA GLY A 401 7.73 -12.65 22.83
C GLY A 401 8.54 -13.73 23.54
N ARG A 402 8.26 -14.03 24.81
CA ARG A 402 8.96 -15.07 25.55
C ARG A 402 8.61 -16.45 24.98
N SER A 403 9.64 -17.31 24.80
CA SER A 403 9.42 -18.75 24.60
C SER A 403 8.76 -19.34 25.84
N GLN A 404 7.79 -20.22 25.65
CA GLN A 404 7.37 -21.16 26.71
C GLN A 404 8.31 -22.34 26.73
#